data_b846aed6e75b6480d669f1c1d09fcc34
#
_entry.id   b846aed6e75b6480d669f1c1d09fcc34
#
_cell.length_a   1.000
_cell.length_b   1.000
_cell.length_c   1.000
_cell.angle_alpha   90.00
_cell.angle_beta   90.00
_cell.angle_gamma   90.00
#
_symmetry.space_group_name_H-M   'P 1'
#
loop_
_entity.id
_entity.type
_entity.pdbx_description
1 polymer ?
#
loop_
_entity_poly.entity_id
_entity_poly.type
_entity_poly.pdbx_seq_one_letter_code
_entity_poly.pdbx_strand_id
1 'polypeptide(L)'
;MKKSITRKSFLKKSAALFSGALIAPYANLSALSFQNDRKLIRMMYNENPYGPSRIAKIAMQKAFDESNLYTMRLARNEFTNLIAAQNNVDVNQISIGFGSREILNKAAMMNRNDNREMESPQLTFEAINQYAKNAMKTKIIRVDMNVALHIDLDKMASSITKNTKMIYVCNPNNPTGLALDSNELESFCKEVSKKIVVFIDEAYHEYAIGDGYNTMTHLIGADYKIIISRTASKVHGLAGLIVGYAISSPKVESRLKT
;
A
#
# COMPACT_ATOMS: atom_id res chain seq x y z
N MET A 1 -23.32 -17.33 -41.28
CA MET A 1 -23.92 -18.35 -40.40
C MET A 1 -22.99 -18.61 -39.20
N LYS A 2 -23.33 -18.16 -37.99
CA LYS A 2 -22.56 -18.47 -36.77
C LYS A 2 -22.92 -19.90 -36.33
N LYS A 3 -21.94 -20.83 -36.36
CA LYS A 3 -22.12 -22.17 -35.82
C LYS A 3 -22.31 -22.07 -34.30
N SER A 4 -23.50 -22.41 -33.81
CA SER A 4 -23.74 -22.50 -32.37
C SER A 4 -22.94 -23.68 -31.78
N ILE A 5 -22.17 -23.40 -30.75
CA ILE A 5 -21.43 -24.44 -30.02
C ILE A 5 -22.45 -25.18 -29.13
N THR A 6 -22.67 -26.47 -29.40
CA THR A 6 -23.56 -27.28 -28.55
C THR A 6 -22.90 -27.55 -27.19
N ARG A 7 -23.74 -27.70 -26.16
CA ARG A 7 -23.31 -28.03 -24.79
C ARG A 7 -22.36 -29.25 -24.71
N LYS A 8 -22.63 -30.27 -25.55
CA LYS A 8 -21.82 -31.48 -25.68
C LYS A 8 -20.44 -31.20 -26.30
N SER A 9 -20.37 -30.28 -27.29
CA SER A 9 -19.10 -29.85 -27.92
C SER A 9 -18.26 -29.00 -26.96
N PHE A 10 -18.91 -28.14 -26.15
CA PHE A 10 -18.23 -27.35 -25.13
C PHE A 10 -17.63 -28.26 -24.05
N LEU A 11 -18.40 -29.20 -23.50
CA LEU A 11 -17.90 -30.14 -22.50
C LEU A 11 -16.76 -31.03 -23.00
N LYS A 12 -16.82 -31.51 -24.25
CA LYS A 12 -15.71 -32.29 -24.85
C LYS A 12 -14.45 -31.47 -25.02
N LYS A 13 -14.56 -30.18 -25.41
CA LYS A 13 -13.39 -29.29 -25.55
C LYS A 13 -12.82 -28.88 -24.19
N SER A 14 -13.64 -28.66 -23.19
CA SER A 14 -13.21 -28.41 -21.82
C SER A 14 -12.52 -29.63 -21.20
N ALA A 15 -13.09 -30.83 -21.35
CA ALA A 15 -12.47 -32.07 -20.89
C ALA A 15 -11.11 -32.33 -21.57
N ALA A 16 -10.96 -32.06 -22.87
CA ALA A 16 -9.69 -32.18 -23.59
C ALA A 16 -8.62 -31.18 -23.11
N LEU A 17 -9.02 -29.97 -22.68
CA LEU A 17 -8.12 -29.00 -22.07
C LEU A 17 -7.68 -29.40 -20.65
N PHE A 18 -8.59 -30.00 -19.87
CA PHE A 18 -8.26 -30.49 -18.53
C PHE A 18 -7.48 -31.80 -18.52
N SER A 19 -7.74 -32.72 -19.43
CA SER A 19 -7.01 -33.99 -19.52
C SER A 19 -5.58 -33.82 -20.05
N GLY A 20 -5.31 -32.81 -20.88
CA GLY A 20 -3.95 -32.47 -21.31
C GLY A 20 -3.08 -31.94 -20.15
N ALA A 21 -3.68 -31.37 -19.12
CA ALA A 21 -2.96 -30.89 -17.93
C ALA A 21 -2.68 -32.00 -16.89
N LEU A 22 -3.44 -33.12 -16.95
CA LEU A 22 -3.34 -34.24 -15.98
C LEU A 22 -2.40 -35.37 -16.42
N ILE A 23 -1.91 -35.37 -17.66
CA ILE A 23 -1.05 -36.44 -18.22
C ILE A 23 0.34 -35.92 -18.62
N ALA A 24 0.73 -34.72 -18.15
CA ALA A 24 2.14 -34.41 -18.17
C ALA A 24 2.79 -35.21 -17.02
N PRO A 25 3.57 -36.30 -17.32
CA PRO A 25 4.42 -36.88 -16.30
C PRO A 25 5.31 -35.73 -15.83
N TYR A 26 5.68 -35.71 -14.58
CA TYR A 26 6.58 -34.75 -13.91
C TYR A 26 7.77 -34.33 -14.86
N ALA A 27 7.43 -33.72 -15.96
CA ALA A 27 8.39 -33.04 -16.82
C ALA A 27 8.83 -31.85 -15.98
N ASN A 28 10.06 -31.96 -15.50
CA ASN A 28 10.78 -30.96 -14.71
C ASN A 28 10.18 -29.56 -14.87
N LEU A 29 9.45 -29.09 -13.84
CA LEU A 29 9.04 -27.67 -13.74
C LEU A 29 10.26 -26.73 -13.80
N SER A 30 11.46 -27.27 -13.65
CA SER A 30 12.73 -26.58 -13.95
C SER A 30 12.90 -26.19 -15.43
N ALA A 31 12.14 -26.80 -16.37
CA ALA A 31 12.17 -26.42 -17.80
C ALA A 31 11.29 -25.19 -18.10
N LEU A 32 10.45 -24.74 -17.15
CA LEU A 32 9.76 -23.45 -17.21
C LEU A 32 10.57 -22.32 -16.55
N SER A 33 11.83 -22.56 -16.18
CA SER A 33 12.76 -21.47 -16.01
C SER A 33 12.87 -20.80 -17.38
N PHE A 34 12.22 -19.66 -17.55
CA PHE A 34 12.58 -18.73 -18.61
C PHE A 34 14.06 -18.43 -18.39
N GLN A 35 14.91 -19.20 -19.07
CA GLN A 35 16.32 -18.87 -19.22
C GLN A 35 16.37 -17.56 -20.01
N ASN A 36 16.21 -16.47 -19.29
CA ASN A 36 16.50 -15.16 -19.80
C ASN A 36 18.02 -15.02 -19.72
N ASP A 37 18.74 -15.51 -20.74
CA ASP A 37 20.20 -15.43 -20.88
C ASP A 37 20.72 -13.99 -20.95
N ARG A 38 19.84 -13.03 -20.96
CA ARG A 38 20.15 -11.62 -20.75
C ARG A 38 19.95 -11.29 -19.28
N LYS A 39 21.00 -10.95 -18.57
CA LYS A 39 20.93 -10.32 -17.23
C LYS A 39 20.24 -8.97 -17.37
N LEU A 40 18.90 -9.00 -17.47
CA LEU A 40 18.09 -7.79 -17.48
C LEU A 40 18.16 -7.17 -16.10
N ILE A 41 18.80 -6.02 -16.00
CA ILE A 41 18.82 -5.22 -14.75
C ILE A 41 17.49 -4.46 -14.69
N ARG A 42 16.59 -4.90 -13.81
CA ARG A 42 15.33 -4.20 -13.57
C ARG A 42 15.58 -3.02 -12.62
N MET A 43 15.30 -1.81 -13.11
CA MET A 43 15.46 -0.57 -12.35
C MET A 43 14.14 0.20 -12.22
N MET A 44 13.00 -0.49 -12.42
CA MET A 44 11.68 0.13 -12.41
C MET A 44 10.96 -0.11 -11.07
N TYR A 45 10.02 0.78 -10.75
CA TYR A 45 9.11 0.69 -9.60
C TYR A 45 9.78 0.63 -8.22
N ASN A 46 11.07 0.95 -8.11
CA ASN A 46 11.84 0.84 -6.85
C ASN A 46 11.66 -0.56 -6.22
N GLU A 47 11.76 -1.60 -7.06
CA GLU A 47 11.72 -2.99 -6.60
C GLU A 47 13.00 -3.33 -5.83
N ASN A 48 12.91 -4.21 -4.84
CA ASN A 48 14.09 -4.73 -4.14
C ASN A 48 14.80 -5.77 -5.02
N PRO A 49 16.03 -5.51 -5.52
CA PRO A 49 16.73 -6.43 -6.40
C PRO A 49 17.16 -7.74 -5.72
N TYR A 50 17.22 -7.77 -4.40
CA TYR A 50 17.59 -8.97 -3.62
C TYR A 50 16.40 -9.91 -3.41
N GLY A 51 15.17 -9.43 -3.67
CA GLY A 51 13.94 -10.20 -3.47
C GLY A 51 13.64 -10.51 -1.99
N PRO A 52 12.74 -11.46 -1.72
CA PRO A 52 12.34 -11.83 -0.36
C PRO A 52 13.47 -12.51 0.42
N SER A 53 13.43 -12.34 1.76
CA SER A 53 14.36 -13.05 2.66
C SER A 53 14.21 -14.57 2.55
N ARG A 54 15.26 -15.30 2.99
CA ARG A 54 15.21 -16.78 3.02
C ARG A 54 14.05 -17.30 3.88
N ILE A 55 13.78 -16.66 5.02
CA ILE A 55 12.69 -17.06 5.91
C ILE A 55 11.33 -16.85 5.22
N ALA A 56 11.14 -15.71 4.56
CA ALA A 56 9.91 -15.44 3.80
C ALA A 56 9.71 -16.47 2.67
N LYS A 57 10.76 -16.84 1.93
CA LYS A 57 10.69 -17.86 0.88
C LYS A 57 10.25 -19.22 1.42
N ILE A 58 10.81 -19.66 2.58
CA ILE A 58 10.42 -20.91 3.23
C ILE A 58 8.96 -20.87 3.69
N ALA A 59 8.52 -19.76 4.30
CA ALA A 59 7.13 -19.60 4.73
C ALA A 59 6.16 -19.65 3.55
N MET A 60 6.48 -18.98 2.43
CA MET A 60 5.68 -19.04 1.21
C MET A 60 5.58 -20.47 0.65
N GLN A 61 6.70 -21.22 0.61
CA GLN A 61 6.67 -22.61 0.16
C GLN A 61 5.76 -23.48 1.01
N LYS A 62 5.80 -23.35 2.34
CA LYS A 62 4.89 -24.07 3.25
C LYS A 62 3.42 -23.70 3.03
N ALA A 63 3.14 -22.42 2.75
CA ALA A 63 1.78 -21.94 2.53
C ALA A 63 1.15 -22.52 1.24
N PHE A 64 1.94 -23.01 0.28
CA PHE A 64 1.37 -23.69 -0.90
C PHE A 64 0.60 -24.96 -0.56
N ASP A 65 0.99 -25.68 0.48
CA ASP A 65 0.29 -26.92 0.90
C ASP A 65 -1.13 -26.63 1.41
N GLU A 66 -1.41 -25.39 1.81
CA GLU A 66 -2.70 -24.92 2.29
C GLU A 66 -3.47 -24.08 1.27
N SER A 67 -2.95 -23.96 0.04
CA SER A 67 -3.52 -23.07 -0.99
C SER A 67 -4.95 -23.42 -1.42
N ASN A 68 -5.40 -24.65 -1.15
CA ASN A 68 -6.78 -25.13 -1.38
C ASN A 68 -7.74 -24.79 -0.25
N LEU A 69 -7.25 -24.23 0.88
CA LEU A 69 -8.04 -23.96 2.07
C LEU A 69 -8.36 -22.46 2.20
N TYR A 70 -9.52 -22.14 2.73
CA TYR A 70 -9.87 -20.78 3.11
C TYR A 70 -9.24 -20.41 4.47
N THR A 71 -7.92 -20.36 4.56
CA THR A 71 -7.17 -20.03 5.79
C THR A 71 -7.04 -18.53 6.03
N MET A 72 -7.51 -17.70 5.10
CA MET A 72 -7.33 -16.26 5.08
C MET A 72 -7.63 -15.58 6.43
N ARG A 73 -8.67 -16.05 7.15
CA ARG A 73 -9.03 -15.47 8.45
C ARG A 73 -7.96 -15.68 9.51
N LEU A 74 -7.38 -16.88 9.59
CA LEU A 74 -6.34 -17.21 10.57
C LEU A 74 -5.04 -16.47 10.26
N ALA A 75 -4.56 -16.58 9.02
CA ALA A 75 -3.36 -15.89 8.57
C ALA A 75 -3.48 -14.35 8.71
N ARG A 76 -4.67 -13.81 8.41
CA ARG A 76 -4.94 -12.38 8.58
C ARG A 76 -4.87 -11.95 10.04
N ASN A 77 -5.45 -12.72 10.97
CA ASN A 77 -5.42 -12.41 12.39
C ASN A 77 -3.99 -12.47 12.94
N GLU A 78 -3.23 -13.50 12.56
CA GLU A 78 -1.82 -13.64 12.95
C GLU A 78 -0.99 -12.44 12.44
N PHE A 79 -1.13 -12.10 11.17
CA PHE A 79 -0.43 -10.96 10.57
C PHE A 79 -0.83 -9.64 11.24
N THR A 80 -2.12 -9.44 11.54
CA THR A 80 -2.60 -8.24 12.24
C THR A 80 -2.00 -8.14 13.65
N ASN A 81 -1.96 -9.27 14.39
CA ASN A 81 -1.35 -9.31 15.72
C ASN A 81 0.14 -8.99 15.69
N LEU A 82 0.88 -9.51 14.71
CA LEU A 82 2.30 -9.20 14.53
C LEU A 82 2.53 -7.71 14.25
N ILE A 83 1.75 -7.11 13.35
CA ILE A 83 1.83 -5.67 13.06
C ILE A 83 1.51 -4.86 14.31
N ALA A 84 0.46 -5.21 15.04
CA ALA A 84 0.04 -4.52 16.25
C ALA A 84 1.15 -4.55 17.32
N ALA A 85 1.72 -5.71 17.58
CA ALA A 85 2.83 -5.88 18.53
C ALA A 85 4.07 -5.09 18.11
N GLN A 86 4.45 -5.14 16.83
CA GLN A 86 5.62 -4.44 16.32
C GLN A 86 5.50 -2.91 16.42
N ASN A 87 4.29 -2.37 16.35
CA ASN A 87 4.03 -0.93 16.34
C ASN A 87 3.46 -0.41 17.66
N ASN A 88 3.30 -1.27 18.66
CA ASN A 88 2.70 -0.95 19.97
C ASN A 88 1.33 -0.28 19.83
N VAL A 89 0.45 -0.88 19.02
CA VAL A 89 -0.92 -0.43 18.76
C VAL A 89 -1.91 -1.59 18.91
N ASP A 90 -3.20 -1.28 19.00
CA ASP A 90 -4.23 -2.32 19.09
C ASP A 90 -4.53 -2.93 17.71
N VAL A 91 -4.95 -4.20 17.70
CA VAL A 91 -5.32 -4.93 16.48
C VAL A 91 -6.48 -4.26 15.71
N ASN A 92 -7.37 -3.58 16.40
CA ASN A 92 -8.48 -2.85 15.80
C ASN A 92 -8.05 -1.56 15.08
N GLN A 93 -6.81 -1.14 15.25
CA GLN A 93 -6.18 0.00 14.57
C GLN A 93 -5.51 -0.39 13.24
N ILE A 94 -5.56 -1.67 12.87
CA ILE A 94 -4.91 -2.21 11.69
C ILE A 94 -5.93 -2.57 10.61
N SER A 95 -5.72 -2.04 9.41
CA SER A 95 -6.40 -2.44 8.18
C SER A 95 -5.42 -3.08 7.21
N ILE A 96 -5.65 -4.34 6.84
CA ILE A 96 -4.87 -5.03 5.80
C ILE A 96 -5.49 -4.77 4.44
N GLY A 97 -4.66 -4.54 3.43
CA GLY A 97 -5.08 -4.32 2.04
C GLY A 97 -4.23 -5.10 1.04
N PHE A 98 -4.76 -5.26 -0.17
CA PHE A 98 -4.01 -5.76 -1.32
C PHE A 98 -3.03 -4.67 -1.79
N GLY A 99 -1.86 -4.64 -1.13
CA GLY A 99 -0.85 -3.59 -1.24
C GLY A 99 -1.29 -2.24 -0.66
N SER A 100 -0.32 -1.32 -0.52
CA SER A 100 -0.62 0.05 -0.07
C SER A 100 -1.55 0.80 -1.04
N ARG A 101 -1.61 0.38 -2.33
CA ARG A 101 -2.50 1.02 -3.31
C ARG A 101 -3.98 0.91 -2.92
N GLU A 102 -4.44 -0.23 -2.39
CA GLU A 102 -5.82 -0.35 -1.91
C GLU A 102 -6.07 0.59 -0.73
N ILE A 103 -5.12 0.70 0.19
CA ILE A 103 -5.20 1.62 1.32
C ILE A 103 -5.30 3.09 0.84
N LEU A 104 -4.45 3.48 -0.13
CA LEU A 104 -4.49 4.81 -0.74
C LEU A 104 -5.85 5.09 -1.41
N ASN A 105 -6.39 4.12 -2.13
CA ASN A 105 -7.69 4.26 -2.79
C ASN A 105 -8.82 4.38 -1.76
N LYS A 106 -8.84 3.55 -0.72
CA LYS A 106 -9.82 3.63 0.38
C LYS A 106 -9.75 4.97 1.10
N ALA A 107 -8.55 5.46 1.38
CA ALA A 107 -8.38 6.79 1.98
C ALA A 107 -8.94 7.91 1.07
N ALA A 108 -8.67 7.83 -0.24
CA ALA A 108 -9.25 8.77 -1.20
C ALA A 108 -10.79 8.70 -1.23
N MET A 109 -11.38 7.49 -1.10
CA MET A 109 -12.83 7.31 -1.03
C MET A 109 -13.45 7.96 0.21
N MET A 110 -12.73 8.00 1.34
CA MET A 110 -13.18 8.73 2.54
C MET A 110 -13.39 10.22 2.27
N ASN A 111 -12.72 10.75 1.25
CA ASN A 111 -12.80 12.15 0.84
C ASN A 111 -13.81 12.38 -0.30
N ARG A 112 -14.65 11.40 -0.61
CA ARG A 112 -15.65 11.45 -1.68
C ARG A 112 -16.70 12.53 -1.39
N ASN A 113 -16.63 13.62 -2.10
CA ASN A 113 -17.69 14.65 -2.23
C ASN A 113 -17.15 15.78 -3.11
N ASP A 114 -17.96 16.35 -3.99
CA ASP A 114 -17.59 17.37 -4.98
C ASP A 114 -17.03 18.67 -4.37
N ASN A 115 -17.36 18.96 -3.10
CA ASN A 115 -16.89 20.15 -2.39
C ASN A 115 -15.69 19.90 -1.46
N ARG A 116 -15.10 18.70 -1.50
CA ARG A 116 -13.94 18.38 -0.66
C ARG A 116 -12.65 18.55 -1.42
N GLU A 117 -11.65 19.01 -0.68
CA GLU A 117 -10.29 19.17 -1.17
C GLU A 117 -9.36 18.20 -0.46
N MET A 118 -8.41 17.66 -1.21
CA MET A 118 -7.26 16.93 -0.71
C MET A 118 -6.01 17.74 -1.04
N GLU A 119 -5.18 17.93 -0.06
CA GLU A 119 -3.92 18.62 -0.21
C GLU A 119 -2.77 17.63 -0.37
N SER A 120 -1.82 17.97 -1.21
CA SER A 120 -0.69 17.10 -1.53
C SER A 120 0.49 17.90 -2.02
N PRO A 121 1.74 17.50 -1.68
CA PRO A 121 2.93 18.14 -2.22
C PRO A 121 2.95 18.10 -3.75
N GLN A 122 3.55 19.12 -4.38
CA GLN A 122 3.65 19.20 -5.85
C GLN A 122 4.43 18.04 -6.44
N LEU A 123 5.50 17.62 -5.77
CA LEU A 123 6.35 16.52 -6.19
C LEU A 123 6.28 15.39 -5.16
N THR A 124 5.42 14.40 -5.42
CA THR A 124 5.20 13.24 -4.53
C THR A 124 4.65 12.05 -5.30
N PHE A 125 4.39 10.92 -4.62
CA PHE A 125 3.81 9.75 -5.26
C PHE A 125 2.34 9.98 -5.64
N GLU A 126 2.01 9.79 -6.92
CA GLU A 126 0.76 10.28 -7.53
C GLU A 126 -0.47 9.36 -7.37
N ALA A 127 -0.31 8.13 -6.87
CA ALA A 127 -1.41 7.15 -6.93
C ALA A 127 -2.70 7.61 -6.25
N ILE A 128 -2.60 8.19 -5.05
CA ILE A 128 -3.76 8.69 -4.31
C ILE A 128 -4.38 9.91 -5.01
N ASN A 129 -3.54 10.82 -5.49
CA ASN A 129 -3.98 12.04 -6.18
C ASN A 129 -4.76 11.71 -7.46
N GLN A 130 -4.22 10.78 -8.27
CA GLN A 130 -4.88 10.34 -9.50
C GLN A 130 -6.23 9.69 -9.21
N TYR A 131 -6.29 8.82 -8.20
CA TYR A 131 -7.54 8.15 -7.84
C TYR A 131 -8.56 9.14 -7.27
N ALA A 132 -8.15 10.02 -6.36
CA ALA A 132 -9.01 11.04 -5.78
C ALA A 132 -9.57 11.99 -6.86
N LYS A 133 -8.73 12.45 -7.77
CA LYS A 133 -9.15 13.33 -8.88
C LYS A 133 -10.07 12.62 -9.87
N ASN A 134 -9.67 11.44 -10.36
CA ASN A 134 -10.34 10.82 -11.52
C ASN A 134 -11.59 10.03 -11.09
N ALA A 135 -11.52 9.25 -10.01
CA ALA A 135 -12.61 8.41 -9.57
C ALA A 135 -13.54 9.10 -8.54
N MET A 136 -12.97 9.92 -7.65
CA MET A 136 -13.74 10.56 -6.57
C MET A 136 -14.13 12.00 -6.87
N LYS A 137 -13.64 12.60 -7.97
CA LYS A 137 -13.86 13.99 -8.37
C LYS A 137 -13.43 15.00 -7.29
N THR A 138 -12.50 14.60 -6.43
CA THR A 138 -11.93 15.45 -5.38
C THR A 138 -11.00 16.48 -6.00
N LYS A 139 -11.10 17.73 -5.58
CA LYS A 139 -10.15 18.78 -5.97
C LYS A 139 -8.83 18.57 -5.22
N ILE A 140 -7.73 18.52 -5.97
CA ILE A 140 -6.39 18.39 -5.41
C ILE A 140 -5.73 19.75 -5.33
N ILE A 141 -5.36 20.17 -4.13
CA ILE A 141 -4.56 21.38 -3.88
C ILE A 141 -3.09 20.93 -3.86
N ARG A 142 -2.31 21.45 -4.80
CA ARG A 142 -0.89 21.13 -4.90
C ARG A 142 -0.08 22.21 -4.21
N VAL A 143 0.77 21.80 -3.27
CA VAL A 143 1.63 22.70 -2.50
C VAL A 143 3.06 22.53 -2.99
N ASP A 144 3.70 23.65 -3.41
CA ASP A 144 5.06 23.62 -3.91
C ASP A 144 6.02 23.13 -2.82
N MET A 145 7.06 22.44 -3.27
CA MET A 145 8.19 22.06 -2.43
C MET A 145 9.02 23.30 -2.07
N ASN A 146 9.83 23.21 -1.00
CA ASN A 146 10.85 24.22 -0.76
C ASN A 146 11.99 24.13 -1.80
N VAL A 147 12.92 25.07 -1.75
CA VAL A 147 14.03 25.17 -2.72
C VAL A 147 14.97 23.96 -2.70
N ALA A 148 14.99 23.19 -1.61
CA ALA A 148 15.78 21.97 -1.46
C ALA A 148 14.96 20.70 -1.82
N LEU A 149 13.77 20.84 -2.42
CA LEU A 149 12.84 19.77 -2.78
C LEU A 149 12.31 18.97 -1.58
N HIS A 150 12.35 19.50 -0.37
CA HIS A 150 11.63 18.96 0.76
C HIS A 150 10.16 19.39 0.72
N ILE A 151 9.29 18.56 1.29
CA ILE A 151 7.90 18.91 1.56
C ILE A 151 7.91 20.08 2.57
N ASP A 152 7.22 21.16 2.23
CA ASP A 152 7.13 22.36 3.04
C ASP A 152 5.86 22.27 3.91
N LEU A 153 6.01 21.81 5.16
CA LEU A 153 4.89 21.59 6.07
C LEU A 153 4.22 22.90 6.50
N ASP A 154 4.97 24.00 6.62
CA ASP A 154 4.41 25.30 6.99
C ASP A 154 3.53 25.84 5.85
N LYS A 155 4.01 25.68 4.61
CA LYS A 155 3.23 26.03 3.43
C LYS A 155 2.00 25.17 3.29
N MET A 156 2.10 23.86 3.60
CA MET A 156 0.96 22.96 3.65
C MET A 156 -0.04 23.41 4.71
N ALA A 157 0.39 23.72 5.92
CA ALA A 157 -0.49 24.20 6.98
C ALA A 157 -1.22 25.51 6.59
N SER A 158 -0.51 26.43 5.92
CA SER A 158 -1.06 27.72 5.49
C SER A 158 -2.01 27.63 4.30
N SER A 159 -1.95 26.57 3.50
CA SER A 159 -2.81 26.36 2.33
C SER A 159 -4.15 25.68 2.66
N ILE A 160 -4.34 25.26 3.91
CA ILE A 160 -5.56 24.60 4.37
C ILE A 160 -6.76 25.53 4.23
N THR A 161 -7.81 25.04 3.58
CA THR A 161 -9.10 25.74 3.45
C THR A 161 -10.19 25.07 4.29
N LYS A 162 -11.36 25.69 4.39
CA LYS A 162 -12.54 25.07 5.02
C LYS A 162 -12.99 23.77 4.34
N ASN A 163 -12.62 23.59 3.09
CA ASN A 163 -12.96 22.41 2.26
C ASN A 163 -11.90 21.31 2.36
N THR A 164 -10.69 21.58 2.85
CA THR A 164 -9.63 20.59 3.04
C THR A 164 -10.08 19.57 4.09
N LYS A 165 -10.10 18.28 3.70
CA LYS A 165 -10.53 17.18 4.58
C LYS A 165 -9.45 16.10 4.72
N MET A 166 -8.46 16.11 3.86
CA MET A 166 -7.31 15.21 3.90
C MET A 166 -6.06 15.92 3.41
N ILE A 167 -4.96 15.63 4.05
CA ILE A 167 -3.61 16.00 3.61
C ILE A 167 -2.84 14.70 3.40
N TYR A 168 -2.17 14.60 2.26
CA TYR A 168 -1.30 13.47 1.91
C TYR A 168 0.16 13.86 2.03
N VAL A 169 0.93 13.06 2.75
CA VAL A 169 2.37 13.20 2.91
C VAL A 169 3.04 11.86 2.64
N CYS A 170 3.98 11.79 1.72
CA CYS A 170 4.82 10.61 1.48
C CYS A 170 6.15 10.81 2.23
N ASN A 171 6.45 9.94 3.20
CA ASN A 171 7.63 10.13 4.06
C ASN A 171 8.29 8.79 4.44
N PRO A 172 9.48 8.45 3.92
CA PRO A 172 10.29 9.21 2.94
C PRO A 172 9.58 9.45 1.61
N ASN A 173 9.83 10.60 0.99
CA ASN A 173 9.11 11.02 -0.21
C ASN A 173 9.62 10.32 -1.48
N ASN A 174 8.70 9.92 -2.32
CA ASN A 174 8.97 9.47 -3.69
C ASN A 174 8.46 10.55 -4.66
N PRO A 175 9.32 11.17 -5.53
CA PRO A 175 10.58 10.60 -6.02
C PRO A 175 11.84 11.14 -5.35
N THR A 176 11.78 12.11 -4.43
CA THR A 176 12.99 12.81 -3.95
C THR A 176 13.89 11.97 -3.04
N GLY A 177 13.34 10.95 -2.38
CA GLY A 177 14.05 10.13 -1.39
C GLY A 177 14.27 10.86 -0.05
N LEU A 178 13.81 12.08 0.08
CA LEU A 178 14.02 12.91 1.27
C LEU A 178 13.01 12.55 2.35
N ALA A 179 13.48 12.46 3.59
CA ALA A 179 12.65 12.33 4.77
C ALA A 179 12.44 13.69 5.45
N LEU A 180 11.28 13.86 6.05
CA LEU A 180 10.98 15.02 6.89
C LEU A 180 11.66 14.86 8.25
N ASP A 181 12.02 15.98 8.86
CA ASP A 181 12.37 16.00 10.28
C ASP A 181 11.21 15.50 11.12
N SER A 182 11.50 14.61 12.06
CA SER A 182 10.46 13.96 12.84
C SER A 182 9.73 14.91 13.79
N ASN A 183 10.40 15.89 14.35
CA ASN A 183 9.80 16.86 15.27
C ASN A 183 8.89 17.83 14.51
N GLU A 184 9.32 18.25 13.31
CA GLU A 184 8.50 19.10 12.43
C GLU A 184 7.24 18.36 11.99
N LEU A 185 7.37 17.11 11.53
CA LEU A 185 6.23 16.28 11.14
C LEU A 185 5.29 15.99 12.30
N GLU A 186 5.83 15.71 13.49
CA GLU A 186 5.04 15.48 14.69
C GLU A 186 4.24 16.73 15.10
N SER A 187 4.88 17.89 15.10
CA SER A 187 4.24 19.17 15.40
C SER A 187 3.10 19.48 14.42
N PHE A 188 3.37 19.30 13.12
CA PHE A 188 2.35 19.44 12.07
C PHE A 188 1.19 18.46 12.28
N CYS A 189 1.48 17.19 12.55
CA CYS A 189 0.45 16.20 12.81
C CYS A 189 -0.40 16.55 14.01
N LYS A 190 0.20 16.96 15.13
CA LYS A 190 -0.52 17.35 16.36
C LYS A 190 -1.45 18.55 16.16
N GLU A 191 -1.07 19.48 15.32
CA GLU A 191 -1.89 20.65 15.01
C GLU A 191 -3.03 20.30 14.05
N VAL A 192 -2.69 19.75 12.88
CA VAL A 192 -3.60 19.59 11.74
C VAL A 192 -4.54 18.42 11.95
N SER A 193 -4.06 17.29 12.48
CA SER A 193 -4.84 16.06 12.52
C SER A 193 -5.98 16.05 13.55
N LYS A 194 -6.07 17.04 14.40
CA LYS A 194 -7.27 17.25 15.27
C LYS A 194 -8.53 17.48 14.44
N LYS A 195 -8.40 18.10 13.28
CA LYS A 195 -9.53 18.53 12.43
C LYS A 195 -9.55 17.79 11.09
N ILE A 196 -8.41 17.60 10.45
CA ILE A 196 -8.22 17.11 9.10
C ILE A 196 -7.51 15.74 9.15
N VAL A 197 -7.84 14.82 8.25
CA VAL A 197 -7.11 13.55 8.15
C VAL A 197 -5.72 13.82 7.56
N VAL A 198 -4.67 13.43 8.28
CA VAL A 198 -3.30 13.40 7.78
C VAL A 198 -2.98 11.96 7.39
N PHE A 199 -2.78 11.73 6.10
CA PHE A 199 -2.37 10.45 5.54
C PHE A 199 -0.87 10.45 5.29
N ILE A 200 -0.13 9.60 5.97
CA ILE A 200 1.32 9.45 5.85
C ILE A 200 1.62 8.14 5.13
N ASP A 201 2.18 8.24 3.93
CA ASP A 201 2.62 7.06 3.16
C ASP A 201 4.06 6.72 3.52
N GLU A 202 4.22 5.70 4.34
CA GLU A 202 5.50 5.20 4.83
C GLU A 202 6.00 3.98 4.02
N ALA A 203 5.79 3.97 2.70
CA ALA A 203 6.22 2.86 1.85
C ALA A 203 7.74 2.60 1.89
N TYR A 204 8.53 3.56 2.32
CA TYR A 204 9.99 3.50 2.42
C TYR A 204 10.52 3.62 3.86
N HIS A 205 9.64 3.46 4.84
CA HIS A 205 9.93 3.59 6.27
C HIS A 205 11.19 2.82 6.70
N GLU A 206 11.30 1.57 6.29
CA GLU A 206 12.39 0.69 6.73
C GLU A 206 13.76 1.09 6.16
N TYR A 207 13.81 1.93 5.12
CA TYR A 207 15.06 2.47 4.57
C TYR A 207 15.56 3.71 5.32
N ALA A 208 14.70 4.35 6.10
CA ALA A 208 15.00 5.60 6.80
C ALA A 208 15.20 5.41 8.31
N ILE A 209 15.23 4.17 8.78
CA ILE A 209 15.49 3.88 10.20
C ILE A 209 16.91 4.33 10.53
N GLY A 210 17.02 5.28 11.46
CA GLY A 210 18.29 5.88 11.86
C GLY A 210 18.16 7.38 12.16
N ASP A 211 19.21 8.11 11.98
CA ASP A 211 19.39 9.50 12.41
C ASP A 211 18.20 10.43 12.10
N GLY A 212 17.42 10.75 13.13
CA GLY A 212 16.36 11.78 13.07
C GLY A 212 15.04 11.33 12.45
N TYR A 213 14.92 10.12 11.88
CA TYR A 213 13.66 9.61 11.35
C TYR A 213 12.89 8.82 12.40
N ASN A 214 11.64 9.21 12.65
CA ASN A 214 10.68 8.44 13.45
C ASN A 214 9.32 8.37 12.73
N THR A 215 8.64 7.25 12.90
CA THR A 215 7.25 7.10 12.47
C THR A 215 6.31 7.86 13.40
N MET A 216 5.14 8.26 12.88
CA MET A 216 4.10 8.90 13.70
C MET A 216 3.14 7.89 14.34
N THR A 217 3.49 6.61 14.44
CA THR A 217 2.63 5.57 15.05
C THR A 217 2.28 5.86 16.50
N HIS A 218 3.15 6.52 17.26
CA HIS A 218 2.90 6.91 18.65
C HIS A 218 1.75 7.93 18.81
N LEU A 219 1.33 8.59 17.74
CA LEU A 219 0.17 9.47 17.72
C LEU A 219 -1.15 8.71 17.43
N ILE A 220 -1.07 7.43 17.03
CA ILE A 220 -2.26 6.61 16.79
C ILE A 220 -2.91 6.26 18.15
N GLY A 221 -4.22 6.42 18.25
CA GLY A 221 -4.96 6.15 19.49
C GLY A 221 -5.31 7.40 20.32
N ALA A 222 -4.66 8.52 20.03
CA ALA A 222 -5.07 9.83 20.56
C ALA A 222 -6.25 10.39 19.73
N ASP A 223 -6.64 11.63 20.01
CA ASP A 223 -7.71 12.32 19.25
C ASP A 223 -7.29 12.78 17.85
N TYR A 224 -6.17 12.26 17.36
CA TYR A 224 -5.58 12.61 16.07
C TYR A 224 -6.14 11.74 14.93
N LYS A 225 -6.46 12.37 13.81
CA LYS A 225 -6.98 11.70 12.60
C LYS A 225 -5.82 11.37 11.67
N ILE A 226 -5.00 10.40 12.05
CA ILE A 226 -3.82 9.98 11.31
C ILE A 226 -4.08 8.60 10.69
N ILE A 227 -3.61 8.43 9.45
CA ILE A 227 -3.51 7.16 8.76
C ILE A 227 -2.05 7.00 8.33
N ILE A 228 -1.44 5.90 8.69
CA ILE A 228 -0.10 5.53 8.23
C ILE A 228 -0.24 4.31 7.33
N SER A 229 0.24 4.38 6.09
CA SER A 229 0.26 3.24 5.17
C SER A 229 1.66 2.65 5.04
N ARG A 230 1.74 1.33 4.97
CA ARG A 230 2.98 0.58 4.73
C ARG A 230 2.78 -0.54 3.73
N THR A 231 3.87 -1.03 3.16
CA THR A 231 3.85 -2.08 2.14
C THR A 231 5.01 -3.05 2.30
N ALA A 232 4.76 -4.33 2.05
CA ALA A 232 5.82 -5.32 1.97
C ALA A 232 6.54 -5.33 0.60
N SER A 233 6.16 -4.44 -0.32
CA SER A 233 6.68 -4.43 -1.70
C SER A 233 8.12 -3.94 -1.81
N LYS A 234 8.59 -3.13 -0.85
CA LYS A 234 9.88 -2.43 -0.93
C LYS A 234 10.98 -3.23 -0.21
N VAL A 235 11.31 -2.90 1.03
CA VAL A 235 12.40 -3.55 1.77
C VAL A 235 12.23 -5.07 1.86
N HIS A 236 11.00 -5.55 2.04
CA HIS A 236 10.74 -6.99 2.18
C HIS A 236 10.78 -7.77 0.86
N GLY A 237 10.88 -7.09 -0.30
CA GLY A 237 10.99 -7.73 -1.61
C GLY A 237 9.76 -8.54 -2.04
N LEU A 238 8.57 -8.21 -1.54
CA LEU A 238 7.32 -8.95 -1.75
C LEU A 238 6.35 -8.21 -2.69
N ALA A 239 6.87 -7.43 -3.65
CA ALA A 239 6.04 -6.63 -4.57
C ALA A 239 5.00 -7.49 -5.32
N GLY A 240 5.35 -8.71 -5.74
CA GLY A 240 4.45 -9.61 -6.45
C GLY A 240 3.33 -10.20 -5.59
N LEU A 241 3.44 -10.17 -4.26
CA LEU A 241 2.39 -10.65 -3.34
C LEU A 241 1.37 -9.57 -2.97
N ILE A 242 1.65 -8.33 -3.29
CA ILE A 242 0.71 -7.21 -3.14
C ILE A 242 0.19 -7.11 -1.69
N VAL A 243 1.09 -7.11 -0.69
CA VAL A 243 0.75 -7.00 0.72
C VAL A 243 0.99 -5.58 1.21
N GLY A 244 -0.01 -4.98 1.84
CA GLY A 244 0.09 -3.67 2.48
C GLY A 244 -0.88 -3.56 3.65
N TYR A 245 -0.68 -2.56 4.49
CA TYR A 245 -1.55 -2.30 5.63
C TYR A 245 -1.56 -0.82 6.00
N ALA A 246 -2.58 -0.42 6.74
CA ALA A 246 -2.66 0.87 7.40
C ALA A 246 -2.72 0.71 8.90
N ILE A 247 -2.17 1.68 9.61
CA ILE A 247 -2.32 1.88 11.05
C ILE A 247 -3.07 3.20 11.22
N SER A 248 -4.19 3.19 11.95
CA SER A 248 -4.98 4.40 12.15
C SER A 248 -5.79 4.33 13.44
N SER A 249 -6.26 5.48 13.92
CA SER A 249 -7.15 5.47 15.08
C SER A 249 -8.45 4.70 14.77
N PRO A 250 -9.11 4.06 15.76
CA PRO A 250 -10.32 3.27 15.52
C PRO A 250 -11.42 4.05 14.81
N LYS A 251 -11.55 5.35 15.12
CA LYS A 251 -12.53 6.26 14.51
C LYS A 251 -12.27 6.47 13.00
N VAL A 252 -11.02 6.53 12.60
CA VAL A 252 -10.63 6.67 11.19
C VAL A 252 -10.66 5.31 10.51
N GLU A 253 -10.22 4.26 11.20
CA GLU A 253 -10.13 2.90 10.72
C GLU A 253 -11.50 2.35 10.29
N SER A 254 -12.55 2.62 11.06
CA SER A 254 -13.93 2.22 10.70
C SER A 254 -14.37 2.76 9.33
N ARG A 255 -13.83 3.90 8.90
CA ARG A 255 -14.10 4.50 7.58
C ARG A 255 -13.23 3.91 6.47
N LEU A 256 -12.09 3.30 6.81
CA LEU A 256 -11.24 2.60 5.84
C LEU A 256 -11.76 1.19 5.50
N LYS A 257 -12.58 0.59 6.37
CA LYS A 257 -13.17 -0.73 6.17
C LYS A 257 -14.43 -0.73 5.32
N THR A 258 -15.05 0.43 5.17
CA THR A 258 -16.28 0.60 4.37
C THR A 258 -15.94 0.80 2.91
#